data_80e4d83a4b65fc8e6a1cb562367c8b22
#
_entry.id   80e4d83a4b65fc8e6a1cb562367c8b22
#
_cell.length_a   1.000
_cell.length_b   1.000
_cell.length_c   1.000
_cell.angle_alpha   90.00
_cell.angle_beta   90.00
_cell.angle_gamma   90.00
#
_symmetry.space_group_name_H-M   'P 1'
#
loop_
_entity.id
_entity.type
_entity.pdbx_description
1 polymer ?
#
loop_
_entity_poly.entity_id
_entity_poly.type
_entity_poly.pdbx_seq_one_letter_code
_entity_poly.pdbx_strand_id
1 'polypeptide(L)'
;MRPTVFLWGLPGQYINYERALEAAGGRPLASPDLRDAAGCAALLLPGGGDMEPRRYGQANTASRGLDPERDAGELFLLEQFTMEKKPVLGICRGLQVLNVFFGGTLIQDLSGHSQAAGRDRLHRVRTAPSLLRDLWGDT
;
A
#
# COMPACT_ATOMS: atom_id res chain seq x y z
N MET A 1 6.16 -8.23 -23.03
CA MET A 1 5.38 -6.98 -22.75
C MET A 1 5.52 -6.65 -21.29
N ARG A 2 5.81 -5.38 -20.97
CA ARG A 2 5.92 -4.93 -19.58
C ARG A 2 4.52 -4.79 -18.96
N PRO A 3 4.22 -5.40 -17.80
CA PRO A 3 2.94 -5.22 -17.13
C PRO A 3 2.75 -3.78 -16.69
N THR A 4 1.57 -3.22 -16.93
CA THR A 4 1.22 -1.90 -16.42
C THR A 4 0.75 -2.01 -14.99
N VAL A 5 1.37 -1.25 -14.09
CA VAL A 5 1.05 -1.20 -12.67
C VAL A 5 0.43 0.17 -12.35
N PHE A 6 -0.78 0.17 -11.84
CA PHE A 6 -1.50 1.39 -11.51
C PHE A 6 -1.08 1.92 -10.13
N LEU A 7 -0.95 3.26 -10.04
CA LEU A 7 -0.80 4.02 -8.79
C LEU A 7 -1.80 5.18 -8.84
N TRP A 8 -2.66 5.27 -7.85
CA TRP A 8 -3.61 6.38 -7.78
C TRP A 8 -2.97 7.62 -7.20
N GLY A 9 -2.77 8.62 -8.04
CA GLY A 9 -2.17 9.90 -7.69
C GLY A 9 -1.68 10.65 -8.92
N LEU A 10 -1.15 11.84 -8.72
CA LEU A 10 -0.62 12.63 -9.83
C LEU A 10 0.68 12.02 -10.39
N PRO A 11 0.93 12.13 -11.69
CA PRO A 11 2.20 11.73 -12.28
C PRO A 11 3.39 12.38 -11.56
N GLY A 12 4.37 11.57 -11.16
CA GLY A 12 5.55 12.02 -10.40
C GLY A 12 5.33 12.21 -8.90
N GLN A 13 4.11 12.12 -8.41
CA GLN A 13 3.81 12.18 -6.96
C GLN A 13 4.53 11.07 -6.19
N TYR A 14 4.65 9.91 -6.81
CA TYR A 14 5.25 8.71 -6.25
C TYR A 14 6.52 8.28 -7.01
N ILE A 15 7.35 9.24 -7.38
CA ILE A 15 8.49 9.03 -8.29
C ILE A 15 9.43 7.89 -7.87
N ASN A 16 9.63 7.67 -6.57
CA ASN A 16 10.50 6.58 -6.10
C ASN A 16 9.87 5.20 -6.34
N TYR A 17 8.55 5.09 -6.18
CA TYR A 17 7.82 3.85 -6.49
C TYR A 17 7.76 3.61 -8.00
N GLU A 18 7.53 4.66 -8.78
CA GLU A 18 7.52 4.59 -10.25
C GLU A 18 8.87 4.09 -10.78
N ARG A 19 9.98 4.67 -10.30
CA ARG A 19 11.34 4.23 -10.64
C ARG A 19 11.64 2.79 -10.21
N ALA A 20 11.18 2.39 -9.03
CA ALA A 20 11.36 1.01 -8.56
C ALA A 20 10.60 0.02 -9.43
N LEU A 21 9.37 0.34 -9.85
CA LEU A 21 8.59 -0.47 -10.78
C LEU A 21 9.27 -0.58 -12.14
N GLU A 22 9.79 0.51 -12.69
CA GLU A 22 10.54 0.51 -13.95
C GLU A 22 11.79 -0.37 -13.87
N ALA A 23 12.55 -0.23 -12.77
CA ALA A 23 13.74 -1.05 -12.53
C ALA A 23 13.41 -2.55 -12.41
N ALA A 24 12.22 -2.89 -11.88
CA ALA A 24 11.72 -4.25 -11.81
C ALA A 24 11.09 -4.76 -13.12
N GLY A 25 11.10 -3.96 -14.19
CA GLY A 25 10.57 -4.35 -15.50
C GLY A 25 9.07 -4.09 -15.69
N GLY A 26 8.42 -3.39 -14.77
CA GLY A 26 7.05 -2.92 -14.90
C GLY A 26 6.93 -1.61 -15.68
N ARG A 27 5.73 -1.20 -15.96
CA ARG A 27 5.37 0.12 -16.50
C ARG A 27 4.44 0.82 -15.51
N PRO A 28 4.91 1.80 -14.72
CA PRO A 28 4.02 2.55 -13.84
C PRO A 28 3.04 3.40 -14.63
N LEU A 29 1.80 3.48 -14.13
CA LEU A 29 0.78 4.41 -14.58
C LEU A 29 0.23 5.12 -13.35
N ALA A 30 0.73 6.32 -13.09
CA ALA A 30 0.18 7.20 -12.06
C ALA A 30 -0.91 8.09 -12.68
N SER A 31 -2.12 8.04 -12.13
CA SER A 31 -3.24 8.87 -12.57
C SER A 31 -4.15 9.22 -11.40
N PRO A 32 -4.69 10.45 -11.33
CA PRO A 32 -5.70 10.84 -10.37
C PRO A 32 -7.09 10.29 -10.72
N ASP A 33 -7.29 9.79 -11.94
CA ASP A 33 -8.54 9.19 -12.38
C ASP A 33 -8.55 7.69 -12.12
N LEU A 34 -9.43 7.23 -11.22
CA LEU A 34 -9.59 5.80 -10.90
C LEU A 34 -9.94 4.94 -12.12
N ARG A 35 -10.56 5.52 -13.15
CA ARG A 35 -10.93 4.81 -14.36
C ARG A 35 -9.74 4.34 -15.18
N ASP A 36 -8.61 5.01 -15.05
CA ASP A 36 -7.35 4.65 -15.73
C ASP A 36 -6.74 3.36 -15.19
N ALA A 37 -7.23 2.86 -14.05
CA ALA A 37 -6.88 1.54 -13.53
C ALA A 37 -7.39 0.40 -14.41
N ALA A 38 -8.43 0.65 -15.21
CA ALA A 38 -9.00 -0.36 -16.11
C ALA A 38 -7.93 -0.86 -17.10
N GLY A 39 -7.81 -2.18 -17.21
CA GLY A 39 -6.81 -2.81 -18.07
C GLY A 39 -5.39 -2.86 -17.51
N CYS A 40 -5.11 -2.26 -16.37
CA CYS A 40 -3.82 -2.44 -15.68
C CYS A 40 -3.66 -3.87 -15.16
N ALA A 41 -2.43 -4.36 -15.18
CA ALA A 41 -2.12 -5.74 -14.80
C ALA A 41 -1.98 -5.91 -13.28
N ALA A 42 -1.64 -4.84 -12.54
CA ALA A 42 -1.41 -4.86 -11.11
C ALA A 42 -1.71 -3.49 -10.49
N LEU A 43 -1.88 -3.47 -9.17
CA LEU A 43 -2.06 -2.28 -8.35
C LEU A 43 -0.91 -2.16 -7.35
N LEU A 44 -0.34 -0.96 -7.21
CA LEU A 44 0.55 -0.62 -6.12
C LEU A 44 -0.12 0.45 -5.24
N LEU A 45 -0.24 0.14 -3.95
CA LEU A 45 -0.71 1.06 -2.91
C LEU A 45 0.50 1.64 -2.19
N PRO A 46 0.85 2.92 -2.43
CA PRO A 46 2.06 3.53 -1.88
C PRO A 46 1.88 3.99 -0.43
N GLY A 47 2.99 4.44 0.17
CA GLY A 47 3.02 5.04 1.49
C GLY A 47 2.23 6.34 1.63
N GLY A 48 2.08 6.80 2.86
CA GLY A 48 1.35 8.02 3.20
C GLY A 48 0.99 8.08 4.68
N GLY A 49 0.04 8.95 5.03
CA GLY A 49 -0.54 9.03 6.38
C GLY A 49 -1.36 7.79 6.75
N ASP A 50 -1.86 7.79 7.97
CA ASP A 50 -2.61 6.65 8.50
C ASP A 50 -4.00 6.52 7.88
N MET A 51 -4.52 5.29 7.87
CA MET A 51 -5.94 5.06 7.58
C MET A 51 -6.84 5.60 8.70
N GLU A 52 -8.02 6.02 8.29
CA GLU A 52 -9.04 6.49 9.22
C GLU A 52 -9.54 5.35 10.13
N PRO A 53 -9.43 5.49 11.47
CA PRO A 53 -9.77 4.41 12.41
C PRO A 53 -11.20 3.92 12.33
N ARG A 54 -12.16 4.77 11.91
CA ARG A 54 -13.55 4.34 11.71
C ARG A 54 -13.69 3.22 10.66
N ARG A 55 -12.73 3.11 9.72
CA ARG A 55 -12.71 2.06 8.69
C ARG A 55 -12.54 0.67 9.29
N TYR A 56 -11.97 0.58 10.49
CA TYR A 56 -11.82 -0.66 11.25
C TYR A 56 -12.50 -0.62 12.61
N GLY A 57 -13.56 0.20 12.73
CA GLY A 57 -14.48 0.20 13.90
C GLY A 57 -13.93 0.87 15.14
N GLN A 58 -12.96 1.77 15.05
CA GLN A 58 -12.36 2.46 16.19
C GLN A 58 -12.53 3.98 16.11
N ALA A 59 -12.55 4.63 17.28
CA ALA A 59 -12.37 6.07 17.36
C ALA A 59 -10.90 6.43 17.10
N ASN A 60 -10.65 7.62 16.53
CA ASN A 60 -9.28 8.09 16.38
C ASN A 60 -8.73 8.56 17.74
N THR A 61 -7.66 7.93 18.18
CA THR A 61 -6.92 8.29 19.40
C THR A 61 -5.49 8.76 19.12
N ALA A 62 -4.89 8.32 18.03
CA ALA A 62 -3.49 8.62 17.73
C ALA A 62 -3.12 8.62 16.23
N SER A 63 -4.00 8.18 15.32
CA SER A 63 -3.74 8.19 13.88
C SER A 63 -3.62 9.60 13.34
N ARG A 64 -2.69 9.80 12.40
CA ARG A 64 -2.33 11.10 11.84
C ARG A 64 -2.29 11.09 10.31
N GLY A 65 -2.46 12.28 9.72
CA GLY A 65 -2.40 12.45 8.27
C GLY A 65 -3.54 11.72 7.56
N LEU A 66 -4.72 11.72 8.17
CA LEU A 66 -5.90 11.04 7.64
C LEU A 66 -6.34 11.66 6.32
N ASP A 67 -6.68 10.82 5.36
CA ASP A 67 -7.22 11.19 4.06
C ASP A 67 -8.40 10.25 3.73
N PRO A 68 -9.63 10.60 4.13
CA PRO A 68 -10.80 9.77 3.92
C PRO A 68 -11.14 9.51 2.44
N GLU A 69 -10.83 10.45 1.56
CA GLU A 69 -11.04 10.30 0.13
C GLU A 69 -10.08 9.26 -0.45
N ARG A 70 -8.82 9.35 -0.07
CA ARG A 70 -7.80 8.37 -0.45
C ARG A 70 -8.13 6.97 0.10
N ASP A 71 -8.60 6.88 1.35
CA ASP A 71 -9.06 5.61 1.93
C ASP A 71 -10.16 4.98 1.08
N ALA A 72 -11.19 5.76 0.72
CA ALA A 72 -12.30 5.27 -0.07
C ALA A 72 -11.85 4.82 -1.47
N GLY A 73 -11.04 5.60 -2.15
CA GLY A 73 -10.54 5.28 -3.49
C GLY A 73 -9.63 4.07 -3.52
N GLU A 74 -8.70 3.96 -2.58
CA GLU A 74 -7.80 2.80 -2.50
C GLU A 74 -8.54 1.51 -2.13
N LEU A 75 -9.53 1.57 -1.23
CA LEU A 75 -10.38 0.40 -0.93
C LEU A 75 -11.22 -0.02 -2.15
N PHE A 76 -11.76 0.94 -2.91
CA PHE A 76 -12.47 0.65 -4.16
C PHE A 76 -11.56 -0.03 -5.19
N LEU A 77 -10.36 0.50 -5.42
CA LEU A 77 -9.38 -0.10 -6.33
C LEU A 77 -9.00 -1.51 -5.89
N LEU A 78 -8.77 -1.70 -4.59
CA LEU A 78 -8.40 -3.00 -4.03
C LEU A 78 -9.51 -4.03 -4.25
N GLU A 79 -10.77 -3.64 -4.09
CA GLU A 79 -11.90 -4.50 -4.39
C GLU A 79 -11.90 -4.92 -5.88
N GLN A 80 -11.74 -3.96 -6.81
CA GLN A 80 -11.73 -4.25 -8.25
C GLN A 80 -10.59 -5.21 -8.63
N PHE A 81 -9.36 -4.92 -8.19
CA PHE A 81 -8.22 -5.78 -8.52
C PHE A 81 -8.34 -7.17 -7.88
N THR A 82 -8.88 -7.27 -6.67
CA THR A 82 -9.11 -8.55 -6.01
C THR A 82 -10.18 -9.38 -6.73
N MET A 83 -11.28 -8.77 -7.15
CA MET A 83 -12.33 -9.44 -7.94
C MET A 83 -11.78 -9.95 -9.28
N GLU A 84 -10.91 -9.21 -9.92
CA GLU A 84 -10.24 -9.59 -11.17
C GLU A 84 -9.06 -10.53 -10.97
N LYS A 85 -8.75 -10.91 -9.72
CA LYS A 85 -7.61 -11.77 -9.34
C LYS A 85 -6.26 -11.21 -9.80
N LYS A 86 -6.15 -9.90 -9.85
CA LYS A 86 -4.91 -9.19 -10.20
C LYS A 86 -4.05 -8.96 -8.95
N PRO A 87 -2.72 -9.01 -9.07
CA PRO A 87 -1.83 -8.79 -7.94
C PRO A 87 -1.91 -7.35 -7.41
N VAL A 88 -1.83 -7.23 -6.09
CA VAL A 88 -1.74 -5.96 -5.38
C VAL A 88 -0.55 -5.99 -4.44
N LEU A 89 0.25 -4.93 -4.44
CA LEU A 89 1.33 -4.70 -3.48
C LEU A 89 1.02 -3.45 -2.66
N GLY A 90 1.01 -3.59 -1.34
CA GLY A 90 0.87 -2.47 -0.40
C GLY A 90 2.17 -2.21 0.35
N ILE A 91 2.62 -0.96 0.39
CA ILE A 91 3.84 -0.55 1.08
C ILE A 91 3.49 0.52 2.12
N CYS A 92 3.94 0.35 3.37
CA CYS A 92 3.69 1.26 4.48
C CYS A 92 2.17 1.46 4.68
N ARG A 93 1.62 2.64 4.32
CA ARG A 93 0.17 2.87 4.33
C ARG A 93 -0.60 1.83 3.50
N GLY A 94 -0.07 1.42 2.35
CA GLY A 94 -0.69 0.39 1.52
C GLY A 94 -0.86 -0.95 2.25
N LEU A 95 0.05 -1.32 3.14
CA LEU A 95 -0.11 -2.48 4.03
C LEU A 95 -1.27 -2.28 5.01
N GLN A 96 -1.46 -1.07 5.54
CA GLN A 96 -2.62 -0.75 6.40
C GLN A 96 -3.94 -0.96 5.63
N VAL A 97 -4.02 -0.45 4.40
CA VAL A 97 -5.20 -0.60 3.52
C VAL A 97 -5.52 -2.07 3.27
N LEU A 98 -4.52 -2.87 2.90
CA LEU A 98 -4.68 -4.31 2.70
C LEU A 98 -5.19 -5.02 3.97
N ASN A 99 -4.59 -4.73 5.12
CA ASN A 99 -5.00 -5.35 6.38
C ASN A 99 -6.45 -5.03 6.73
N VAL A 100 -6.86 -3.78 6.59
CA VAL A 100 -8.24 -3.34 6.88
C VAL A 100 -9.22 -3.93 5.87
N PHE A 101 -8.88 -3.96 4.59
CA PHE A 101 -9.73 -4.56 3.55
C PHE A 101 -10.05 -6.03 3.84
N PHE A 102 -9.08 -6.79 4.35
CA PHE A 102 -9.27 -8.18 4.73
C PHE A 102 -9.80 -8.36 6.18
N GLY A 103 -10.33 -7.32 6.78
CA GLY A 103 -11.03 -7.37 8.08
C GLY A 103 -10.12 -7.23 9.30
N GLY A 104 -8.86 -6.83 9.11
CA GLY A 104 -7.94 -6.55 10.20
C GLY A 104 -8.15 -5.17 10.83
N THR A 105 -7.52 -4.96 11.98
CA THR A 105 -7.45 -3.68 12.68
C THR A 105 -6.01 -3.18 12.76
N LEU A 106 -5.82 -1.93 13.17
CA LEU A 106 -4.50 -1.30 13.26
C LEU A 106 -4.23 -0.81 14.69
N ILE A 107 -2.97 -0.85 15.08
CA ILE A 107 -2.46 -0.14 16.24
C ILE A 107 -2.16 1.29 15.79
N GLN A 108 -2.91 2.27 16.31
CA GLN A 108 -2.86 3.66 15.83
C GLN A 108 -1.54 4.36 16.14
N ASP A 109 -0.87 3.97 17.25
CA ASP A 109 0.47 4.44 17.59
C ASP A 109 1.30 3.28 18.14
N LEU A 110 2.32 2.88 17.38
CA LEU A 110 3.21 1.80 17.75
C LEU A 110 4.49 2.38 18.36
N SER A 111 4.61 2.25 19.67
CA SER A 111 5.79 2.74 20.40
C SER A 111 7.09 2.12 19.86
N GLY A 112 8.10 2.96 19.69
CA GLY A 112 9.41 2.53 19.24
C GLY A 112 9.51 2.17 17.76
N HIS A 113 8.47 2.37 16.96
CA HIS A 113 8.46 2.08 15.52
C HIS A 113 8.87 3.28 14.64
N SER A 114 8.83 4.49 15.19
CA SER A 114 9.21 5.71 14.47
C SER A 114 10.70 5.78 14.15
N GLN A 115 11.06 6.44 13.08
CA GLN A 115 12.45 6.79 12.78
C GLN A 115 13.09 7.54 13.96
N ALA A 116 14.30 7.17 14.32
CA ALA A 116 15.09 7.86 15.33
C ALA A 116 16.32 8.50 14.67
N ALA A 117 16.52 9.80 14.87
CA ALA A 117 17.71 10.53 14.40
C ALA A 117 17.97 10.40 12.89
N GLY A 118 16.93 10.42 12.06
CA GLY A 118 17.05 10.35 10.59
C GLY A 118 17.49 9.00 10.03
N ARG A 119 17.43 7.93 10.84
CA ARG A 119 17.74 6.57 10.41
C ARG A 119 16.51 5.70 10.42
N ASP A 120 16.39 4.82 9.43
CA ASP A 120 15.36 3.80 9.41
C ASP A 120 15.52 2.83 10.60
N ARG A 121 14.38 2.41 11.15
CA ARG A 121 14.37 1.35 12.15
C ARG A 121 14.39 0.00 11.46
N LEU A 122 15.36 -0.82 11.88
CA LEU A 122 15.44 -2.21 11.46
C LEU A 122 14.88 -3.11 12.56
N HIS A 123 14.04 -4.06 12.18
CA HIS A 123 13.55 -5.09 13.08
C HIS A 123 13.40 -6.40 12.32
N ARG A 124 13.47 -7.51 13.06
CA ARG A 124 13.26 -8.84 12.48
C ARG A 124 11.78 -9.07 12.24
N VAL A 125 11.46 -9.72 11.13
CA VAL A 125 10.11 -10.16 10.80
C VAL A 125 10.08 -11.68 10.66
N ARG A 126 8.95 -12.29 11.04
CA ARG A 126 8.67 -13.69 10.72
C ARG A 126 7.72 -13.72 9.55
N THR A 127 8.08 -14.46 8.52
CA THR A 127 7.22 -14.69 7.36
C THR A 127 6.47 -16.01 7.53
N ALA A 128 5.15 -16.00 7.32
CA ALA A 128 4.40 -17.22 7.14
C ALA A 128 4.69 -17.84 5.76
N PRO A 129 4.40 -19.12 5.52
CA PRO A 129 4.48 -19.71 4.18
C PRO A 129 3.71 -18.88 3.18
N SER A 130 4.42 -18.23 2.24
CA SER A 130 3.89 -17.25 1.31
C SER A 130 4.93 -16.90 0.26
N LEU A 131 4.52 -16.19 -0.79
CA LEU A 131 5.43 -15.65 -1.80
C LEU A 131 6.55 -14.79 -1.17
N LEU A 132 6.26 -14.02 -0.11
CA LEU A 132 7.27 -13.20 0.57
C LEU A 132 8.34 -14.06 1.23
N ARG A 133 7.95 -15.17 1.85
CA ARG A 133 8.89 -16.13 2.43
C ARG A 133 9.76 -16.81 1.37
N ASP A 134 9.15 -17.16 0.23
CA ASP A 134 9.89 -17.78 -0.89
C ASP A 134 10.93 -16.83 -1.48
N LEU A 135 10.65 -15.51 -1.47
CA LEU A 135 11.56 -14.49 -2.00
C LEU A 135 12.66 -14.07 -1.00
N TRP A 136 12.36 -13.98 0.29
CA TRP A 136 13.27 -13.39 1.28
C TRP A 136 13.66 -14.32 2.42
N GLY A 137 13.04 -15.47 2.56
CA GLY A 137 13.30 -16.39 3.65
C GLY A 137 12.76 -15.92 5.01
N ASP A 138 13.18 -16.61 6.08
CA ASP A 138 12.99 -16.17 7.47
C ASP A 138 14.17 -15.27 7.85
N THR A 139 13.95 -13.96 7.96
CA THR A 139 14.97 -12.96 8.38
C THR A 139 14.63 -12.34 9.72
#